data_6c04bdbfc9d47896ba49f0eb344156d5
#
_entry.id   6c04bdbfc9d47896ba49f0eb344156d5
#
_cell.length_a   1.000
_cell.length_b   1.000
_cell.length_c   1.000
_cell.angle_alpha   90.00
_cell.angle_beta   90.00
_cell.angle_gamma   90.00
#
_symmetry.space_group_name_H-M   'P 1'
#
loop_
_entity.id
_entity.type
_entity.pdbx_description
1 polymer ?
#
loop_
_entity_poly.entity_id
_entity_poly.type
_entity_poly.pdbx_seq_one_letter_code
_entity_poly.pdbx_strand_id
1 'polypeptide(L)'
;IASIAFGVRKPAVDGNVLRVLARQEEWEKDIAKASTKKEAEHILEEQMPKNDAGEFNQSLMELGATVCLPNGMPKCEKCPILNCCKSKKHGTIEQYPKKSGKIKRRIEKKTVLLIQNQEYFAVRKRPDEGLLAGLYEFPNQEGFLSEKEVLFLVEKQNLVPIQIKKIEKAKHIFSHVEWQMQGYFVLVEDTELKQSKDFIFIDKEEASENYPMPSAFSVYKKYMDKKLE
;
A
#
# COMPACT_ATOMS: atom_id res chain seq x y z
N ILE A 1 -6.87 4.58 -16.69
CA ILE A 1 -5.81 5.06 -17.62
C ILE A 1 -6.36 5.09 -19.04
N ALA A 2 -6.85 3.97 -19.60
CA ALA A 2 -7.26 3.87 -21.02
C ALA A 2 -8.24 4.97 -21.44
N SER A 3 -9.28 5.24 -20.66
CA SER A 3 -10.28 6.27 -20.98
C SER A 3 -9.77 7.69 -20.76
N ILE A 4 -9.11 7.95 -19.63
CA ILE A 4 -8.67 9.29 -19.24
C ILE A 4 -7.49 9.78 -20.10
N ALA A 5 -6.49 8.91 -20.33
CA ALA A 5 -5.28 9.30 -21.04
C ALA A 5 -5.37 9.10 -22.58
N PHE A 6 -6.22 8.16 -23.02
CA PHE A 6 -6.25 7.75 -24.43
C PHE A 6 -7.64 7.83 -25.06
N GLY A 7 -8.64 8.34 -24.34
CA GLY A 7 -10.00 8.47 -24.86
C GLY A 7 -10.73 7.15 -25.18
N VAL A 8 -10.14 6.01 -24.78
CA VAL A 8 -10.74 4.69 -25.06
C VAL A 8 -12.05 4.54 -24.31
N ARG A 9 -13.13 4.21 -25.02
CA ARG A 9 -14.44 3.99 -24.42
C ARG A 9 -14.46 2.68 -23.62
N LYS A 10 -13.94 2.76 -22.38
CA LYS A 10 -13.89 1.64 -21.46
C LYS A 10 -14.14 2.10 -20.02
N PRO A 11 -15.06 1.44 -19.27
CA PRO A 11 -15.35 1.81 -17.90
C PRO A 11 -14.18 1.53 -16.96
N ALA A 12 -14.02 2.39 -15.95
CA ALA A 12 -13.05 2.22 -14.88
C ALA A 12 -13.80 1.94 -13.57
N VAL A 13 -13.90 0.67 -13.20
CA VAL A 13 -14.65 0.24 -12.00
C VAL A 13 -13.70 0.04 -10.82
N ASP A 14 -13.75 0.98 -9.91
CA ASP A 14 -13.07 0.91 -8.60
C ASP A 14 -14.07 0.72 -7.45
N GLY A 15 -13.59 0.75 -6.22
CA GLY A 15 -14.45 0.60 -5.03
C GLY A 15 -15.43 1.76 -4.82
N ASN A 16 -15.13 2.96 -5.34
CA ASN A 16 -16.03 4.11 -5.29
C ASN A 16 -17.19 3.92 -6.23
N VAL A 17 -16.89 3.56 -7.46
CA VAL A 17 -17.87 3.29 -8.51
C VAL A 17 -18.81 2.14 -8.11
N LEU A 18 -18.26 1.02 -7.62
CA LEU A 18 -19.05 -0.11 -7.12
C LEU A 18 -20.00 0.29 -5.99
N ARG A 19 -19.57 1.16 -5.09
CA ARG A 19 -20.43 1.65 -4.01
C ARG A 19 -21.56 2.53 -4.52
N VAL A 20 -21.26 3.42 -5.46
CA VAL A 20 -22.26 4.29 -6.09
C VAL A 20 -23.33 3.44 -6.77
N LEU A 21 -22.94 2.51 -7.63
CA LEU A 21 -23.86 1.62 -8.33
C LEU A 21 -24.67 0.76 -7.36
N ALA A 22 -24.01 0.18 -6.35
CA ALA A 22 -24.68 -0.67 -5.38
C ALA A 22 -25.78 0.08 -4.60
N ARG A 23 -25.56 1.37 -4.27
CA ARG A 23 -26.58 2.20 -3.63
C ARG A 23 -27.64 2.68 -4.60
N GLN A 24 -27.24 3.04 -5.83
CA GLN A 24 -28.18 3.48 -6.86
C GLN A 24 -29.20 2.39 -7.17
N GLU A 25 -28.76 1.13 -7.31
CA GLU A 25 -29.57 0.00 -7.75
C GLU A 25 -29.99 -0.96 -6.62
N GLU A 26 -29.60 -0.70 -5.36
CA GLU A 26 -29.84 -1.61 -4.21
C GLU A 26 -29.31 -3.01 -4.46
N TRP A 27 -28.04 -3.12 -4.88
CA TRP A 27 -27.46 -4.42 -5.21
C TRP A 27 -27.27 -5.29 -3.98
N GLU A 28 -27.96 -6.43 -3.97
CA GLU A 28 -27.73 -7.48 -2.96
C GLU A 28 -26.43 -8.25 -3.18
N LYS A 29 -25.75 -7.97 -4.27
CA LYS A 29 -24.48 -8.62 -4.66
C LYS A 29 -23.32 -8.09 -3.85
N ASP A 30 -22.41 -9.00 -3.52
CA ASP A 30 -21.17 -8.63 -2.84
C ASP A 30 -20.20 -7.89 -3.79
N ILE A 31 -19.95 -6.64 -3.51
CA ILE A 31 -19.04 -5.81 -4.32
C ILE A 31 -17.57 -6.25 -4.25
N ALA A 32 -17.19 -7.14 -3.35
CA ALA A 32 -15.83 -7.69 -3.28
C ALA A 32 -15.60 -8.81 -4.30
N LYS A 33 -16.64 -9.35 -4.93
CA LYS A 33 -16.54 -10.44 -5.91
C LYS A 33 -16.16 -9.91 -7.30
N ALA A 34 -15.24 -10.62 -7.96
CA ALA A 34 -14.83 -10.30 -9.32
C ALA A 34 -15.98 -10.35 -10.34
N SER A 35 -16.97 -11.24 -10.13
CA SER A 35 -18.19 -11.32 -10.94
C SER A 35 -19.02 -10.05 -10.87
N THR A 36 -19.18 -9.47 -9.67
CA THR A 36 -19.92 -8.20 -9.48
C THR A 36 -19.21 -7.04 -10.18
N LYS A 37 -17.86 -7.05 -10.14
CA LYS A 37 -17.08 -6.04 -10.85
C LYS A 37 -17.27 -6.13 -12.36
N LYS A 38 -17.21 -7.34 -12.94
CA LYS A 38 -17.46 -7.56 -14.38
C LYS A 38 -18.85 -7.13 -14.81
N GLU A 39 -19.87 -7.39 -13.99
CA GLU A 39 -21.23 -6.95 -14.26
C GLU A 39 -21.34 -5.41 -14.21
N ALA A 40 -20.70 -4.76 -13.24
CA ALA A 40 -20.62 -3.31 -13.19
C ALA A 40 -19.95 -2.72 -14.45
N GLU A 41 -18.86 -3.35 -14.90
CA GLU A 41 -18.18 -2.98 -16.14
C GLU A 41 -19.15 -3.05 -17.34
N HIS A 42 -19.93 -4.11 -17.45
CA HIS A 42 -20.90 -4.28 -18.54
C HIS A 42 -22.01 -3.21 -18.51
N ILE A 43 -22.61 -2.99 -17.34
CA ILE A 43 -23.66 -1.95 -17.17
C ILE A 43 -23.13 -0.57 -17.53
N LEU A 44 -21.94 -0.23 -17.07
CA LEU A 44 -21.35 1.07 -17.37
C LEU A 44 -20.91 1.21 -18.82
N GLU A 45 -20.51 0.12 -19.47
CA GLU A 45 -20.15 0.11 -20.89
C GLU A 45 -21.37 0.45 -21.78
N GLU A 46 -22.56 -0.01 -21.40
CA GLU A 46 -23.82 0.35 -22.09
C GLU A 46 -24.21 1.81 -21.87
N GLN A 47 -24.02 2.33 -20.66
CA GLN A 47 -24.42 3.69 -20.28
C GLN A 47 -23.39 4.76 -20.64
N MET A 48 -22.17 4.36 -20.93
CA MET A 48 -21.05 5.28 -21.21
C MET A 48 -21.28 6.05 -22.52
N PRO A 49 -21.12 7.37 -22.51
CA PRO A 49 -21.23 8.19 -23.72
C PRO A 49 -20.19 7.78 -24.77
N LYS A 50 -20.49 8.03 -26.03
CA LYS A 50 -19.56 7.77 -27.15
C LYS A 50 -18.31 8.63 -27.07
N ASN A 51 -18.49 9.89 -26.66
CA ASN A 51 -17.43 10.85 -26.40
C ASN A 51 -17.28 11.03 -24.88
N ASP A 52 -16.16 11.59 -24.43
CA ASP A 52 -15.92 11.97 -23.02
C ASP A 52 -15.93 10.80 -22.01
N ALA A 53 -15.51 9.61 -22.48
CA ALA A 53 -15.41 8.41 -21.64
C ALA A 53 -14.50 8.62 -20.41
N GLY A 54 -13.47 9.46 -20.53
CA GLY A 54 -12.59 9.85 -19.44
C GLY A 54 -13.33 10.63 -18.35
N GLU A 55 -14.09 11.65 -18.74
CA GLU A 55 -14.88 12.50 -17.84
C GLU A 55 -15.99 11.70 -17.16
N PHE A 56 -16.65 10.81 -17.89
CA PHE A 56 -17.65 9.90 -17.32
C PHE A 56 -17.08 9.04 -16.20
N ASN A 57 -15.94 8.41 -16.43
CA ASN A 57 -15.29 7.60 -15.40
C ASN A 57 -14.83 8.44 -14.21
N GLN A 58 -14.27 9.62 -14.48
CA GLN A 58 -13.78 10.51 -13.45
C GLN A 58 -14.91 11.04 -12.58
N SER A 59 -16.04 11.44 -13.19
CA SER A 59 -17.21 11.93 -12.45
C SER A 59 -17.80 10.87 -11.50
N LEU A 60 -17.87 9.59 -11.93
CA LEU A 60 -18.33 8.51 -11.07
C LEU A 60 -17.39 8.22 -9.91
N MET A 61 -16.07 8.20 -10.17
CA MET A 61 -15.07 8.02 -9.11
C MET A 61 -15.11 9.17 -8.10
N GLU A 62 -15.23 10.41 -8.59
CA GLU A 62 -15.30 11.61 -7.76
C GLU A 62 -16.59 11.67 -6.95
N LEU A 63 -17.72 11.33 -7.55
CA LEU A 63 -19.00 11.20 -6.85
C LEU A 63 -18.88 10.24 -5.66
N GLY A 64 -18.23 9.10 -5.86
CA GLY A 64 -17.94 8.16 -4.78
C GLY A 64 -17.00 8.74 -3.73
N ALA A 65 -15.96 9.46 -4.13
CA ALA A 65 -14.95 9.98 -3.21
C ALA A 65 -15.44 11.18 -2.37
N THR A 66 -16.29 12.04 -2.92
CA THR A 66 -16.64 13.35 -2.31
C THR A 66 -18.06 13.46 -1.77
N VAL A 67 -19.01 12.74 -2.36
CA VAL A 67 -20.46 12.81 -2.07
C VAL A 67 -20.98 11.49 -1.50
N CYS A 68 -20.86 10.40 -2.24
CA CYS A 68 -21.36 9.08 -1.83
C CYS A 68 -20.32 8.35 -0.96
N LEU A 69 -20.06 8.89 0.24
CA LEU A 69 -18.97 8.48 1.12
C LEU A 69 -19.09 7.02 1.62
N PRO A 70 -17.95 6.33 1.88
CA PRO A 70 -17.95 4.94 2.36
C PRO A 70 -18.29 4.81 3.84
N ASN A 71 -18.00 5.83 4.64
CA ASN A 71 -18.18 5.84 6.09
C ASN A 71 -19.09 7.02 6.50
N GLY A 72 -20.00 6.77 7.43
CA GLY A 72 -20.99 7.74 7.85
C GLY A 72 -22.06 8.01 6.80
N MET A 73 -22.86 9.05 7.03
CA MET A 73 -23.94 9.44 6.10
C MET A 73 -23.37 10.10 4.85
N PRO A 74 -23.73 9.65 3.65
CA PRO A 74 -23.39 10.34 2.42
C PRO A 74 -24.08 11.70 2.30
N LYS A 75 -23.49 12.61 1.54
CA LYS A 75 -24.03 13.96 1.30
C LYS A 75 -25.10 13.93 0.19
N CYS A 76 -26.19 13.17 0.43
CA CYS A 76 -27.20 12.89 -0.60
C CYS A 76 -27.84 14.15 -1.19
N GLU A 77 -28.01 15.21 -0.40
CA GLU A 77 -28.55 16.49 -0.84
C GLU A 77 -27.69 17.21 -1.90
N LYS A 78 -26.41 16.83 -1.99
CA LYS A 78 -25.46 17.33 -3.00
C LYS A 78 -25.26 16.35 -4.16
N CYS A 79 -26.02 15.25 -4.18
CA CYS A 79 -25.79 14.17 -5.15
C CYS A 79 -26.50 14.49 -6.49
N PRO A 80 -25.77 14.59 -7.62
CA PRO A 80 -26.37 14.91 -8.92
C PRO A 80 -27.31 13.79 -9.44
N ILE A 81 -27.16 12.57 -8.95
CA ILE A 81 -27.99 11.41 -9.33
C ILE A 81 -29.01 11.05 -8.22
N LEU A 82 -29.35 11.99 -7.35
CA LEU A 82 -30.26 11.76 -6.23
C LEU A 82 -31.60 11.17 -6.67
N ASN A 83 -32.17 11.71 -7.74
CA ASN A 83 -33.50 11.32 -8.25
C ASN A 83 -33.54 9.89 -8.82
N CYS A 84 -32.37 9.35 -9.19
CA CYS A 84 -32.26 7.98 -9.72
C CYS A 84 -31.80 6.98 -8.65
N CYS A 85 -31.56 7.41 -7.41
CA CYS A 85 -30.99 6.56 -6.36
C CYS A 85 -32.09 5.81 -5.60
N LYS A 86 -32.18 4.49 -5.81
CA LYS A 86 -33.15 3.61 -5.13
C LYS A 86 -32.93 3.59 -3.61
N SER A 87 -31.69 3.41 -3.16
CA SER A 87 -31.39 3.39 -1.71
C SER A 87 -31.77 4.68 -1.00
N LYS A 88 -31.65 5.84 -1.65
CA LYS A 88 -32.13 7.09 -1.05
C LYS A 88 -33.64 7.13 -0.99
N LYS A 89 -34.30 6.72 -2.07
CA LYS A 89 -35.76 6.69 -2.16
C LYS A 89 -36.39 5.77 -1.10
N HIS A 90 -35.75 4.62 -0.84
CA HIS A 90 -36.26 3.62 0.12
C HIS A 90 -35.67 3.75 1.53
N GLY A 91 -34.73 4.66 1.77
CA GLY A 91 -34.10 4.85 3.08
C GLY A 91 -33.10 3.73 3.46
N THR A 92 -32.57 3.01 2.47
CA THR A 92 -31.71 1.83 2.68
C THR A 92 -30.22 2.08 2.45
N ILE A 93 -29.78 3.34 2.40
CA ILE A 93 -28.41 3.73 2.04
C ILE A 93 -27.35 3.01 2.89
N GLU A 94 -27.58 2.83 4.17
CA GLU A 94 -26.62 2.19 5.09
C GLU A 94 -26.53 0.67 4.89
N GLN A 95 -27.51 0.07 4.23
CA GLN A 95 -27.52 -1.37 3.94
C GLN A 95 -26.61 -1.71 2.75
N TYR A 96 -26.22 -0.72 1.96
CA TYR A 96 -25.41 -0.86 0.74
C TYR A 96 -24.13 -0.04 0.79
N PRO A 97 -23.04 -0.55 0.21
CA PRO A 97 -22.94 -1.82 -0.55
C PRO A 97 -22.89 -3.05 0.37
N LYS A 98 -23.41 -4.18 -0.10
CA LYS A 98 -23.16 -5.49 0.52
C LYS A 98 -21.68 -5.85 0.28
N LYS A 99 -20.99 -6.21 1.35
CA LYS A 99 -19.58 -6.60 1.29
C LYS A 99 -19.35 -7.74 2.27
N SER A 100 -19.00 -8.91 1.74
CA SER A 100 -18.60 -10.03 2.59
C SER A 100 -17.33 -9.65 3.37
N GLY A 101 -17.23 -10.23 4.55
CA GLY A 101 -16.34 -9.84 5.62
C GLY A 101 -14.89 -9.55 5.21
N LYS A 102 -14.20 -8.84 6.06
CA LYS A 102 -12.78 -8.48 5.87
C LYS A 102 -11.98 -9.71 5.50
N ILE A 103 -11.36 -9.70 4.32
CA ILE A 103 -10.38 -10.70 3.93
C ILE A 103 -9.38 -10.81 5.08
N LYS A 104 -9.26 -12.00 5.68
CA LYS A 104 -8.22 -12.25 6.68
C LYS A 104 -6.88 -12.05 5.99
N ARG A 105 -6.19 -10.97 6.34
CA ARG A 105 -4.84 -10.72 5.83
C ARG A 105 -3.88 -11.75 6.41
N ARG A 106 -2.96 -12.23 5.59
CA ARG A 106 -1.81 -12.99 6.07
C ARG A 106 -0.92 -12.05 6.87
N ILE A 107 -0.61 -12.42 8.10
CA ILE A 107 0.31 -11.66 8.95
C ILE A 107 1.71 -12.18 8.71
N GLU A 108 2.60 -11.28 8.30
CA GLU A 108 4.03 -11.54 8.16
C GLU A 108 4.79 -10.74 9.22
N LYS A 109 5.47 -11.47 10.09
CA LYS A 109 6.36 -10.88 11.08
C LYS A 109 7.74 -10.68 10.45
N LYS A 110 8.36 -9.53 10.67
CA LYS A 110 9.67 -9.18 10.11
C LYS A 110 10.52 -8.48 11.15
N THR A 111 11.80 -8.81 11.15
CA THR A 111 12.83 -8.04 11.85
C THR A 111 13.61 -7.24 10.83
N VAL A 112 13.56 -5.92 10.94
CA VAL A 112 14.22 -4.96 10.06
C VAL A 112 15.53 -4.52 10.68
N LEU A 113 16.62 -4.56 9.91
CA LEU A 113 17.96 -4.24 10.37
C LEU A 113 18.42 -2.94 9.70
N LEU A 114 18.58 -1.89 10.52
CA LEU A 114 19.24 -0.65 10.12
C LEU A 114 20.72 -0.77 10.43
N ILE A 115 21.47 -1.31 9.50
CA ILE A 115 22.91 -1.49 9.64
C ILE A 115 23.59 -0.22 9.14
N GLN A 116 24.29 0.47 10.03
CA GLN A 116 24.99 1.71 9.73
C GLN A 116 26.50 1.52 9.83
N ASN A 117 27.20 2.05 8.82
CA ASN A 117 28.65 2.24 8.81
C ASN A 117 28.90 3.71 8.49
N GLN A 118 29.43 4.49 9.44
CA GLN A 118 29.56 5.95 9.32
C GLN A 118 28.22 6.62 8.92
N GLU A 119 28.15 7.32 7.79
CA GLU A 119 26.93 7.92 7.23
C GLU A 119 26.13 6.99 6.32
N TYR A 120 26.65 5.79 6.00
CA TYR A 120 26.05 4.86 5.04
C TYR A 120 25.18 3.84 5.74
N PHE A 121 24.08 3.45 5.08
CA PHE A 121 23.12 2.45 5.54
C PHE A 121 23.02 1.30 4.55
N ALA A 122 22.97 0.08 5.06
CA ALA A 122 22.77 -1.09 4.23
C ALA A 122 21.34 -1.13 3.68
N VAL A 123 21.23 -1.32 2.36
CA VAL A 123 19.97 -1.59 1.67
C VAL A 123 20.14 -2.73 0.68
N ARG A 124 19.05 -3.42 0.37
CA ARG A 124 19.05 -4.49 -0.64
C ARG A 124 17.92 -4.27 -1.63
N LYS A 125 18.11 -4.72 -2.86
CA LYS A 125 17.06 -4.77 -3.85
C LYS A 125 16.12 -5.95 -3.56
N ARG A 126 14.84 -5.73 -3.61
CA ARG A 126 13.83 -6.79 -3.52
C ARG A 126 13.83 -7.61 -4.82
N PRO A 127 13.37 -8.88 -4.76
CA PRO A 127 13.18 -9.67 -5.98
C PRO A 127 12.34 -8.94 -7.03
N ASP A 128 12.56 -9.26 -8.29
CA ASP A 128 11.83 -8.63 -9.40
C ASP A 128 10.37 -9.12 -9.51
N GLU A 129 9.96 -10.06 -8.66
CA GLU A 129 8.61 -10.58 -8.56
C GLU A 129 8.05 -10.46 -7.14
N GLY A 130 6.71 -10.41 -7.03
CA GLY A 130 6.02 -10.40 -5.75
C GLY A 130 5.72 -8.99 -5.22
N LEU A 131 5.44 -8.90 -3.92
CA LEU A 131 5.04 -7.67 -3.27
C LEU A 131 6.19 -6.64 -3.25
N LEU A 132 5.97 -5.43 -3.80
CA LEU A 132 6.96 -4.36 -3.89
C LEU A 132 8.22 -4.77 -4.69
N ALA A 133 8.03 -5.54 -5.76
CA ALA A 133 9.09 -6.02 -6.63
C ALA A 133 9.98 -4.90 -7.16
N GLY A 134 11.29 -5.15 -7.21
CA GLY A 134 12.30 -4.24 -7.77
C GLY A 134 12.62 -3.00 -6.93
N LEU A 135 11.87 -2.71 -5.86
CA LEU A 135 12.17 -1.60 -4.94
C LEU A 135 13.28 -2.00 -3.96
N TYR A 136 13.84 -1.01 -3.28
CA TYR A 136 14.86 -1.24 -2.26
C TYR A 136 14.27 -1.30 -0.86
N GLU A 137 14.93 -2.02 0.04
CA GLU A 137 14.51 -2.17 1.43
C GLU A 137 15.72 -2.27 2.36
N PHE A 138 15.52 -1.95 3.63
CA PHE A 138 16.50 -2.33 4.66
C PHE A 138 16.60 -3.85 4.73
N PRO A 139 17.77 -4.45 4.98
CA PRO A 139 17.91 -5.87 5.26
C PRO A 139 16.88 -6.30 6.29
N ASN A 140 16.18 -7.36 6.03
CA ASN A 140 15.16 -7.86 6.96
C ASN A 140 15.07 -9.37 6.90
N GLN A 141 14.63 -9.96 8.00
CA GLN A 141 14.46 -11.39 8.17
C GLN A 141 13.04 -11.70 8.63
N GLU A 142 12.49 -12.83 8.21
CA GLU A 142 11.21 -13.31 8.68
C GLU A 142 11.27 -13.67 10.18
N GLY A 143 10.17 -13.36 10.89
CA GLY A 143 10.06 -13.57 12.33
C GLY A 143 10.52 -12.37 13.16
N PHE A 144 10.32 -12.49 14.49
CA PHE A 144 10.81 -11.55 15.47
C PHE A 144 12.06 -12.12 16.13
N LEU A 145 13.20 -11.63 15.70
CA LEU A 145 14.51 -12.08 16.19
C LEU A 145 14.89 -11.41 17.50
N SER A 146 15.64 -12.10 18.33
CA SER A 146 16.34 -11.55 19.48
C SER A 146 17.59 -10.78 19.05
N GLU A 147 18.16 -9.97 19.96
CA GLU A 147 19.42 -9.25 19.72
C GLU A 147 20.56 -10.18 19.33
N LYS A 148 20.66 -11.33 20.02
CA LYS A 148 21.71 -12.33 19.74
C LYS A 148 21.61 -12.87 18.31
N GLU A 149 20.39 -13.15 17.84
CA GLU A 149 20.17 -13.64 16.48
C GLU A 149 20.48 -12.54 15.45
N VAL A 150 20.16 -11.28 15.75
CA VAL A 150 20.49 -10.13 14.88
C VAL A 150 22.02 -9.96 14.79
N LEU A 151 22.74 -9.99 15.93
CA LEU A 151 24.20 -9.88 15.95
C LEU A 151 24.82 -11.00 15.11
N PHE A 152 24.38 -12.24 15.31
CA PHE A 152 24.84 -13.38 14.52
C PHE A 152 24.62 -13.18 13.01
N LEU A 153 23.47 -12.62 12.59
CA LEU A 153 23.21 -12.34 11.18
C LEU A 153 24.13 -11.25 10.61
N VAL A 154 24.45 -10.22 11.41
CA VAL A 154 25.36 -9.15 10.99
C VAL A 154 26.79 -9.67 10.87
N GLU A 155 27.25 -10.44 11.85
CA GLU A 155 28.60 -11.08 11.84
C GLU A 155 28.74 -12.04 10.66
N LYS A 156 27.69 -12.79 10.31
CA LYS A 156 27.69 -13.69 9.13
C LYS A 156 27.89 -12.95 7.82
N GLN A 157 27.62 -11.64 7.78
CA GLN A 157 27.91 -10.77 6.62
C GLN A 157 29.34 -10.20 6.65
N ASN A 158 30.22 -10.71 7.54
CA ASN A 158 31.58 -10.23 7.77
C ASN A 158 31.62 -8.76 8.25
N LEU A 159 30.58 -8.31 8.96
CA LEU A 159 30.54 -7.02 9.63
C LEU A 159 30.77 -7.21 11.13
N VAL A 160 31.46 -6.25 11.75
CA VAL A 160 31.74 -6.26 13.19
C VAL A 160 30.80 -5.29 13.90
N PRO A 161 29.77 -5.76 14.62
CA PRO A 161 28.85 -4.87 15.32
C PRO A 161 29.51 -4.22 16.55
N ILE A 162 29.44 -2.89 16.64
CA ILE A 162 29.91 -2.10 17.78
C ILE A 162 28.76 -1.87 18.77
N GLN A 163 27.58 -1.56 18.24
CA GLN A 163 26.41 -1.23 19.03
C GLN A 163 25.15 -1.81 18.39
N ILE A 164 24.27 -2.33 19.23
CA ILE A 164 22.92 -2.72 18.83
C ILE A 164 21.89 -2.03 19.72
N LYS A 165 20.84 -1.53 19.12
CA LYS A 165 19.72 -0.88 19.83
C LYS A 165 18.42 -1.32 19.21
N LYS A 166 17.51 -1.84 20.03
CA LYS A 166 16.14 -2.10 19.57
C LYS A 166 15.42 -0.78 19.35
N ILE A 167 14.80 -0.65 18.18
CA ILE A 167 14.04 0.53 17.81
C ILE A 167 12.55 0.19 17.71
N GLU A 168 11.73 1.19 17.37
CA GLU A 168 10.29 1.06 17.40
C GLU A 168 9.72 -0.05 16.50
N LYS A 169 8.59 -0.58 16.93
CA LYS A 169 7.79 -1.50 16.11
C LYS A 169 6.99 -0.70 15.09
N ALA A 170 6.80 -1.28 13.92
CA ALA A 170 5.97 -0.72 12.87
C ALA A 170 4.97 -1.75 12.33
N LYS A 171 3.90 -1.25 11.75
CA LYS A 171 2.91 -2.06 11.06
C LYS A 171 2.57 -1.42 9.72
N HIS A 172 2.53 -2.22 8.67
CA HIS A 172 2.07 -1.78 7.36
C HIS A 172 1.03 -2.75 6.80
N ILE A 173 -0.03 -2.20 6.22
CA ILE A 173 -1.18 -2.98 5.75
C ILE A 173 -1.28 -2.87 4.24
N PHE A 174 -1.12 -4.01 3.57
CA PHE A 174 -1.42 -4.18 2.15
C PHE A 174 -2.81 -4.81 1.96
N SER A 175 -3.25 -4.97 0.73
CA SER A 175 -4.56 -5.56 0.44
C SER A 175 -4.74 -6.96 1.03
N HIS A 176 -3.72 -7.83 0.91
CA HIS A 176 -3.77 -9.24 1.30
C HIS A 176 -2.82 -9.62 2.43
N VAL A 177 -1.89 -8.74 2.78
CA VAL A 177 -0.82 -8.98 3.74
C VAL A 177 -0.74 -7.83 4.74
N GLU A 178 -0.45 -8.15 5.99
CA GLU A 178 -0.10 -7.20 7.03
C GLU A 178 1.33 -7.51 7.50
N TRP A 179 2.23 -6.56 7.35
CA TRP A 179 3.55 -6.65 7.94
C TRP A 179 3.53 -6.10 9.35
N GLN A 180 3.96 -6.96 10.29
CA GLN A 180 4.27 -6.57 11.67
C GLN A 180 5.79 -6.59 11.81
N MET A 181 6.38 -5.43 12.02
CA MET A 181 7.82 -5.23 11.99
C MET A 181 8.35 -4.82 13.37
N GLN A 182 9.49 -5.37 13.73
CA GLN A 182 10.37 -4.83 14.78
C GLN A 182 11.68 -4.40 14.14
N GLY A 183 12.30 -3.34 14.65
CA GLY A 183 13.54 -2.83 14.10
C GLY A 183 14.69 -2.98 15.09
N TYR A 184 15.88 -3.17 14.54
CA TYR A 184 17.14 -3.02 15.25
C TYR A 184 18.04 -2.07 14.47
N PHE A 185 18.61 -1.13 15.18
CA PHE A 185 19.71 -0.31 14.70
C PHE A 185 21.01 -0.99 15.10
N VAL A 186 21.91 -1.18 14.15
CA VAL A 186 23.20 -1.83 14.36
C VAL A 186 24.29 -0.95 13.77
N LEU A 187 25.13 -0.39 14.64
CA LEU A 187 26.34 0.29 14.23
C LEU A 187 27.45 -0.74 14.05
N VAL A 188 28.14 -0.70 12.93
CA VAL A 188 29.28 -1.58 12.65
C VAL A 188 30.59 -0.80 12.55
N GLU A 189 31.71 -1.50 12.75
CA GLU A 189 33.04 -0.91 12.62
C GLU A 189 33.26 -0.30 11.24
N ASP A 190 34.04 0.78 11.22
CA ASP A 190 34.53 1.41 10.02
C ASP A 190 35.60 0.52 9.36
N THR A 191 35.11 -0.45 8.60
CA THR A 191 35.95 -1.25 7.71
C THR A 191 35.68 -0.81 6.28
N GLU A 192 36.69 -0.92 5.40
CA GLU A 192 36.47 -0.72 3.96
C GLU A 192 35.20 -1.47 3.56
N LEU A 193 34.19 -0.73 3.11
CA LEU A 193 32.87 -1.23 2.74
C LEU A 193 33.03 -2.26 1.63
N LYS A 194 33.29 -3.50 2.01
CA LYS A 194 33.24 -4.63 1.08
C LYS A 194 31.78 -4.79 0.69
N GLN A 195 31.48 -4.59 -0.59
CA GLN A 195 30.15 -4.87 -1.11
C GLN A 195 29.77 -6.29 -0.72
N SER A 196 28.79 -6.42 0.15
CA SER A 196 28.17 -7.70 0.42
C SER A 196 27.40 -8.13 -0.84
N LYS A 197 27.35 -9.44 -1.10
CA LYS A 197 26.50 -9.96 -2.17
C LYS A 197 25.01 -9.68 -1.94
N ASP A 198 24.62 -9.45 -0.68
CA ASP A 198 23.24 -9.38 -0.25
C ASP A 198 22.72 -7.94 -0.07
N PHE A 199 23.60 -6.94 0.06
CA PHE A 199 23.22 -5.54 0.22
C PHE A 199 24.36 -4.58 -0.16
N ILE A 200 23.98 -3.34 -0.42
CA ILE A 200 24.87 -2.20 -0.70
C ILE A 200 24.75 -1.18 0.42
N PHE A 201 25.80 -0.42 0.66
CA PHE A 201 25.78 0.72 1.56
C PHE A 201 25.55 2.00 0.77
N ILE A 202 24.57 2.78 1.17
CA ILE A 202 24.19 4.04 0.54
C ILE A 202 24.01 5.12 1.59
N ASP A 203 24.31 6.36 1.22
CA ASP A 203 24.00 7.50 2.05
C ASP A 203 22.52 7.94 1.89
N LYS A 204 22.15 8.99 2.61
CA LYS A 204 20.78 9.51 2.61
C LYS A 204 20.39 10.13 1.26
N GLU A 205 21.30 10.82 0.61
CA GLU A 205 21.05 11.51 -0.67
C GLU A 205 20.85 10.48 -1.76
N GLU A 206 21.73 9.50 -1.86
CA GLU A 206 21.59 8.35 -2.76
C GLU A 206 20.30 7.57 -2.53
N ALA A 207 19.90 7.33 -1.25
CA ALA A 207 18.65 6.65 -0.89
C ALA A 207 17.41 7.40 -1.41
N SER A 208 17.50 8.72 -1.56
CA SER A 208 16.40 9.58 -2.03
C SER A 208 16.30 9.58 -3.54
N GLU A 209 17.44 9.59 -4.24
CA GLU A 209 17.51 9.79 -5.69
C GLU A 209 17.48 8.48 -6.48
N ASN A 210 18.23 7.48 -6.02
CA ASN A 210 18.55 6.31 -6.84
C ASN A 210 17.95 5.00 -6.31
N TYR A 211 17.58 4.98 -5.02
CA TYR A 211 17.14 3.75 -4.35
C TYR A 211 15.73 3.88 -3.75
N PRO A 212 14.67 3.81 -4.57
CA PRO A 212 13.31 4.04 -4.11
C PRO A 212 12.88 2.98 -3.10
N MET A 213 12.58 3.43 -1.88
CA MET A 213 12.10 2.59 -0.77
C MET A 213 10.60 2.73 -0.59
N PRO A 214 9.87 1.61 -0.36
CA PRO A 214 8.45 1.65 -0.08
C PRO A 214 8.10 2.43 1.19
N SER A 215 6.92 3.04 1.21
CA SER A 215 6.38 3.73 2.40
C SER A 215 6.22 2.81 3.62
N ALA A 216 6.20 1.50 3.42
CA ALA A 216 6.21 0.51 4.50
C ALA A 216 7.41 0.66 5.46
N PHE A 217 8.53 1.19 4.97
CA PHE A 217 9.74 1.43 5.77
C PHE A 217 9.91 2.88 6.23
N SER A 218 8.94 3.76 6.02
CA SER A 218 9.02 5.19 6.40
C SER A 218 9.37 5.41 7.87
N VAL A 219 8.84 4.55 8.76
CA VAL A 219 9.13 4.57 10.21
C VAL A 219 10.62 4.38 10.48
N TYR A 220 11.30 3.61 9.67
CA TYR A 220 12.73 3.32 9.81
C TYR A 220 13.61 4.28 9.00
N LYS A 221 13.13 4.77 7.86
CA LYS A 221 13.87 5.73 7.03
C LYS A 221 14.24 7.01 7.80
N LYS A 222 13.42 7.44 8.76
CA LYS A 222 13.72 8.60 9.61
C LYS A 222 14.99 8.46 10.47
N TYR A 223 15.48 7.24 10.69
CA TYR A 223 16.74 7.01 11.40
C TYR A 223 17.98 7.32 10.55
N MET A 224 17.85 7.37 9.22
CA MET A 224 18.92 7.86 8.34
C MET A 224 19.17 9.38 8.52
N ASP A 225 18.19 10.10 9.10
CA ASP A 225 18.26 11.53 9.36
C ASP A 225 18.85 11.86 10.75
N LYS A 226 18.99 10.88 11.62
CA LYS A 226 19.41 11.08 13.01
C LYS A 226 20.81 10.51 13.19
N LYS A 227 21.74 11.34 13.71
CA LYS A 227 22.90 10.81 14.41
C LYS A 227 22.33 10.21 15.70
N LEU A 228 22.38 8.89 15.86
CA LEU A 228 22.03 8.25 17.12
C LEU A 228 23.22 8.44 18.07
N GLU A 229 23.02 9.30 19.05
CA GLU A 229 23.89 9.42 20.22
C GLU A 229 23.81 8.17 21.08
#